data_d90fed22e7fbe95c5c61e3dca8eb00ea
#
_entry.id   d90fed22e7fbe95c5c61e3dca8eb00ea
#
_cell.length_a   1.000
_cell.length_b   1.000
_cell.length_c   1.000
_cell.angle_alpha   90.00
_cell.angle_beta   90.00
_cell.angle_gamma   90.00
#
_symmetry.space_group_name_H-M   'P 1'
#
loop_
_entity.id
_entity.type
_entity.pdbx_description
1 polymer ?
#
loop_
_entity_poly.entity_id
_entity_poly.type
_entity_poly.pdbx_seq_one_letter_code
_entity_poly.pdbx_strand_id
1 'polypeptide(L)'
;SIQIITDEENRRYSPWFVANLFAPIVANNGVDETMERITQVVAMMKDRVNFVKELWPLCSFFFIAPTEYDEKTVKKRWKADSAKVMGELADVLEGIDDFSVEGQEPVVMKWVEEKGYKLGDVMNAFRLTLVGIGKGPGMFDISAFLGKEETLKRLRKAIEVLG
;
A
#
# COMPACT_ATOMS: atom_id res chain seq x y z
N SER A 1 -14.24 -1.07 -21.89
CA SER A 1 -13.56 -1.74 -20.78
C SER A 1 -14.25 -3.05 -20.44
N ILE A 2 -13.48 -4.03 -20.04
CA ILE A 2 -14.03 -5.34 -19.67
C ILE A 2 -14.52 -5.28 -18.24
N GLN A 3 -15.75 -5.68 -18.04
CA GLN A 3 -16.38 -5.71 -16.72
C GLN A 3 -15.84 -6.87 -15.91
N ILE A 4 -15.32 -6.55 -14.73
CA ILE A 4 -15.06 -7.54 -13.69
C ILE A 4 -16.28 -7.48 -12.78
N ILE A 5 -17.22 -8.39 -12.96
CA ILE A 5 -18.43 -8.35 -12.15
C ILE A 5 -18.10 -8.86 -10.76
N THR A 6 -18.59 -8.17 -9.74
CA THR A 6 -18.35 -8.50 -8.34
C THR A 6 -19.31 -9.55 -7.80
N ASP A 7 -20.14 -10.16 -8.65
CA ASP A 7 -20.98 -11.28 -8.24
C ASP A 7 -20.16 -12.59 -8.16
N GLU A 8 -20.76 -13.61 -7.60
CA GLU A 8 -20.11 -14.90 -7.38
C GLU A 8 -19.59 -15.55 -8.67
N GLU A 9 -20.20 -15.28 -9.82
CA GLU A 9 -19.75 -15.81 -11.11
C GLU A 9 -18.46 -15.17 -11.58
N ASN A 10 -18.23 -13.91 -11.25
CA ASN A 10 -17.09 -13.15 -11.75
C ASN A 10 -15.91 -13.11 -10.79
N ARG A 11 -16.08 -13.49 -9.54
CA ARG A 11 -14.98 -13.85 -8.65
C ARG A 11 -14.18 -15.03 -9.17
N ARG A 12 -14.68 -15.72 -10.19
CA ARG A 12 -14.00 -16.82 -10.89
C ARG A 12 -12.84 -16.37 -11.76
N TYR A 13 -12.78 -15.10 -12.18
CA TYR A 13 -11.65 -14.66 -12.97
C TYR A 13 -10.41 -14.67 -12.10
N SER A 14 -9.45 -15.51 -12.46
CA SER A 14 -8.19 -15.59 -11.74
C SER A 14 -7.48 -14.24 -11.75
N PRO A 15 -6.69 -13.92 -10.73
CA PRO A 15 -5.88 -12.71 -10.75
C PRO A 15 -5.00 -12.61 -12.00
N TRP A 16 -4.48 -13.73 -12.48
CA TRP A 16 -3.66 -13.76 -13.69
C TRP A 16 -4.44 -13.34 -14.94
N PHE A 17 -5.68 -13.80 -15.09
CA PHE A 17 -6.53 -13.40 -16.21
C PHE A 17 -6.77 -11.89 -16.20
N VAL A 18 -7.16 -11.35 -15.06
CA VAL A 18 -7.40 -9.91 -14.91
C VAL A 18 -6.11 -9.12 -15.10
N ALA A 19 -4.98 -9.63 -14.61
CA ALA A 19 -3.67 -8.99 -14.77
C ALA A 19 -3.27 -8.87 -16.24
N ASN A 20 -3.60 -9.84 -17.09
CA ASN A 20 -3.36 -9.74 -18.53
C ASN A 20 -4.14 -8.61 -19.17
N LEU A 21 -5.34 -8.32 -18.67
CA LEU A 21 -6.15 -7.19 -19.14
C LEU A 21 -5.64 -5.86 -18.57
N PHE A 22 -5.07 -5.88 -17.39
CA PHE A 22 -4.56 -4.69 -16.70
C PHE A 22 -3.16 -4.29 -17.14
N ALA A 23 -2.32 -5.25 -17.52
CA ALA A 23 -0.93 -5.01 -17.89
C ALA A 23 -0.75 -3.93 -18.98
N PRO A 24 -1.55 -3.88 -20.06
CA PRO A 24 -1.43 -2.80 -21.04
C PRO A 24 -1.71 -1.41 -20.44
N ILE A 25 -2.62 -1.33 -19.48
CA ILE A 25 -2.94 -0.06 -18.80
C ILE A 25 -1.75 0.39 -17.97
N VAL A 26 -1.13 -0.53 -17.24
CA VAL A 26 0.10 -0.25 -16.45
C VAL A 26 1.20 0.28 -17.37
N ALA A 27 1.46 -0.42 -18.48
CA ALA A 27 2.47 -0.04 -19.46
C ALA A 27 2.18 1.34 -20.08
N ASN A 28 0.92 1.62 -20.40
CA ASN A 28 0.50 2.91 -20.98
C ASN A 28 0.71 4.08 -20.01
N ASN A 29 0.81 3.81 -18.72
CA ASN A 29 1.13 4.81 -17.70
C ASN A 29 2.62 4.92 -17.40
N GLY A 30 3.47 4.33 -18.26
CA GLY A 30 4.91 4.47 -18.18
C GLY A 30 5.59 3.56 -17.16
N VAL A 31 4.89 2.54 -16.68
CA VAL A 31 5.42 1.60 -15.69
C VAL A 31 5.88 0.33 -16.39
N ASP A 32 7.14 -0.05 -16.16
CA ASP A 32 7.70 -1.34 -16.59
C ASP A 32 7.67 -2.30 -15.40
N GLU A 33 6.73 -3.23 -15.41
CA GLU A 33 6.55 -4.17 -14.32
C GLU A 33 6.32 -5.59 -14.84
N THR A 34 6.69 -6.59 -14.05
CA THR A 34 6.52 -7.99 -14.42
C THR A 34 5.06 -8.43 -14.28
N MET A 35 4.65 -9.41 -15.07
CA MET A 35 3.31 -10.00 -14.97
C MET A 35 3.07 -10.61 -13.59
N GLU A 36 4.09 -11.20 -12.98
CA GLU A 36 3.99 -11.76 -11.63
C GLU A 36 3.59 -10.69 -10.61
N ARG A 37 4.26 -9.53 -10.64
CA ARG A 37 3.98 -8.45 -9.70
C ARG A 37 2.64 -7.78 -9.99
N ILE A 38 2.28 -7.60 -11.25
CA ILE A 38 0.95 -7.08 -11.64
C ILE A 38 -0.14 -8.04 -11.13
N THR A 39 0.08 -9.34 -11.26
CA THR A 39 -0.86 -10.36 -10.76
C THR A 39 -1.02 -10.28 -9.24
N GLN A 40 0.06 -10.05 -8.50
CA GLN A 40 0.00 -9.86 -7.05
C GLN A 40 -0.87 -8.67 -6.67
N VAL A 41 -0.73 -7.54 -7.36
CA VAL A 41 -1.56 -6.34 -7.13
C VAL A 41 -3.02 -6.63 -7.43
N VAL A 42 -3.29 -7.28 -8.55
CA VAL A 42 -4.66 -7.65 -8.93
C VAL A 42 -5.29 -8.58 -7.89
N ALA A 43 -4.53 -9.54 -7.38
CA ALA A 43 -5.02 -10.46 -6.34
C ALA A 43 -5.47 -9.72 -5.08
N MET A 44 -4.78 -8.64 -4.71
CA MET A 44 -5.14 -7.82 -3.56
C MET A 44 -6.35 -6.91 -3.82
N MET A 45 -6.59 -6.51 -5.06
CA MET A 45 -7.44 -5.35 -5.36
C MET A 45 -8.65 -5.63 -6.27
N LYS A 46 -8.68 -6.75 -6.99
CA LYS A 46 -9.72 -6.99 -8.02
C LYS A 46 -11.16 -6.96 -7.48
N ASP A 47 -11.36 -7.38 -6.24
CA ASP A 47 -12.70 -7.42 -5.64
C ASP A 47 -13.22 -6.03 -5.22
N ARG A 48 -12.40 -5.00 -5.35
CA ARG A 48 -12.75 -3.61 -5.01
C ARG A 48 -13.24 -2.81 -6.21
N VAL A 49 -13.23 -3.40 -7.42
CA VAL A 49 -13.60 -2.73 -8.66
C VAL A 49 -14.57 -3.58 -9.46
N ASN A 50 -15.33 -2.93 -10.34
CA ASN A 50 -16.27 -3.57 -11.26
C ASN A 50 -15.73 -3.63 -12.70
N PHE A 51 -14.78 -2.76 -13.06
CA PHE A 51 -14.20 -2.67 -14.39
C PHE A 51 -12.68 -2.61 -14.32
N VAL A 52 -12.02 -3.22 -15.30
CA VAL A 52 -10.54 -3.22 -15.38
C VAL A 52 -9.98 -1.80 -15.36
N LYS A 53 -10.63 -0.86 -16.05
CA LYS A 53 -10.17 0.55 -16.09
C LYS A 53 -10.12 1.23 -14.73
N GLU A 54 -10.89 0.75 -13.76
CA GLU A 54 -10.92 1.30 -12.41
C GLU A 54 -9.70 0.90 -11.58
N LEU A 55 -8.98 -0.14 -12.01
CA LEU A 55 -7.81 -0.64 -11.29
C LEU A 55 -6.68 0.38 -11.24
N TRP A 56 -6.42 1.10 -12.34
CA TRP A 56 -5.29 2.02 -12.37
C TRP A 56 -5.39 3.13 -11.32
N PRO A 57 -6.46 3.93 -11.26
CA PRO A 57 -6.53 4.97 -10.23
C PRO A 57 -6.50 4.42 -8.81
N LEU A 58 -6.99 3.20 -8.60
CA LEU A 58 -7.03 2.56 -7.29
C LEU A 58 -5.69 1.91 -6.91
N CYS A 59 -4.93 1.41 -7.90
CA CYS A 59 -3.73 0.59 -7.67
C CYS A 59 -2.43 1.30 -8.05
N SER A 60 -2.49 2.49 -8.63
CA SER A 60 -1.29 3.18 -9.13
C SER A 60 -0.20 3.35 -8.08
N PHE A 61 -0.57 3.50 -6.80
CA PHE A 61 0.38 3.67 -5.70
C PHE A 61 1.30 2.46 -5.51
N PHE A 62 0.89 1.27 -5.94
CA PHE A 62 1.77 0.09 -5.87
C PHE A 62 3.00 0.25 -6.78
N PHE A 63 2.86 1.01 -7.85
CA PHE A 63 3.88 1.17 -8.88
C PHE A 63 4.56 2.53 -8.84
N ILE A 64 3.85 3.57 -8.42
CA ILE A 64 4.34 4.95 -8.40
C ILE A 64 4.12 5.51 -6.99
N ALA A 65 5.20 5.98 -6.36
CA ALA A 65 5.12 6.59 -5.04
C ALA A 65 4.20 7.84 -5.08
N PRO A 66 3.46 8.13 -4.00
CA PRO A 66 2.63 9.32 -3.97
C PRO A 66 3.49 10.59 -4.07
N THR A 67 3.06 11.53 -4.90
CA THR A 67 3.69 12.85 -5.01
C THR A 67 2.92 13.90 -4.21
N GLU A 68 1.69 13.59 -3.87
CA GLU A 68 0.79 14.44 -3.09
C GLU A 68 0.12 13.61 -2.00
N TYR A 69 -0.27 14.28 -0.94
CA TYR A 69 -0.98 13.66 0.19
C TYR A 69 -2.35 14.31 0.31
N ASP A 70 -3.39 13.48 0.43
CA ASP A 70 -4.77 13.96 0.53
C ASP A 70 -4.95 14.86 1.76
N GLU A 71 -5.33 16.12 1.54
CA GLU A 71 -5.43 17.12 2.60
C GLU A 71 -6.36 16.70 3.75
N LYS A 72 -7.50 16.11 3.43
CA LYS A 72 -8.45 15.66 4.46
C LYS A 72 -7.87 14.53 5.29
N THR A 73 -7.17 13.60 4.64
CA THR A 73 -6.50 12.49 5.33
C THR A 73 -5.38 13.01 6.21
N VAL A 74 -4.58 13.95 5.72
CA VAL A 74 -3.51 14.58 6.51
C VAL A 74 -4.09 15.22 7.78
N LYS A 75 -5.11 16.04 7.65
CA LYS A 75 -5.77 16.68 8.80
C LYS A 75 -6.29 15.69 9.83
N LYS A 76 -6.84 14.58 9.36
CA LYS A 76 -7.47 13.59 10.21
C LYS A 76 -6.47 12.61 10.83
N ARG A 77 -5.42 12.25 10.09
CA ARG A 77 -4.54 11.10 10.40
C ARG A 77 -3.11 11.48 10.73
N TRP A 78 -2.62 12.62 10.25
CA TRP A 78 -1.26 13.07 10.59
C TRP A 78 -1.33 14.01 11.77
N LYS A 79 -0.87 13.53 12.92
CA LYS A 79 -0.94 14.25 14.20
C LYS A 79 0.40 14.86 14.55
N ALA A 80 0.45 15.63 15.64
CA ALA A 80 1.66 16.34 16.08
C ALA A 80 2.85 15.40 16.30
N ASP A 81 2.62 14.15 16.74
CA ASP A 81 3.65 13.16 17.00
C ASP A 81 3.86 12.17 15.84
N SER A 82 3.10 12.27 14.75
CA SER A 82 3.14 11.28 13.66
C SER A 82 4.52 11.17 13.02
N ALA A 83 5.22 12.29 12.80
CA ALA A 83 6.57 12.27 12.25
C ALA A 83 7.52 11.47 13.13
N LYS A 84 7.46 11.69 14.45
CA LYS A 84 8.28 10.96 15.42
C LYS A 84 7.95 9.46 15.39
N VAL A 85 6.67 9.11 15.46
CA VAL A 85 6.21 7.72 15.48
C VAL A 85 6.60 7.00 14.18
N MET A 86 6.43 7.66 13.04
CA MET A 86 6.83 7.11 11.75
C MET A 86 8.34 6.95 11.62
N GLY A 87 9.13 7.84 12.21
CA GLY A 87 10.58 7.69 12.30
C GLY A 87 10.99 6.47 13.11
N GLU A 88 10.32 6.22 14.24
CA GLU A 88 10.53 5.00 15.04
C GLU A 88 10.11 3.74 14.26
N LEU A 89 8.99 3.81 13.55
CA LEU A 89 8.54 2.69 12.70
C LEU A 89 9.58 2.39 11.61
N ALA A 90 10.14 3.41 10.99
CA ALA A 90 11.19 3.21 9.98
C ALA A 90 12.38 2.45 10.57
N ASP A 91 12.82 2.79 11.77
CA ASP A 91 13.91 2.10 12.45
C ASP A 91 13.56 0.65 12.76
N VAL A 92 12.34 0.38 13.20
CA VAL A 92 11.85 -0.98 13.44
C VAL A 92 11.87 -1.81 12.16
N LEU A 93 11.31 -1.25 11.08
CA LEU A 93 11.24 -1.94 9.78
C LEU A 93 12.63 -2.21 9.20
N GLU A 94 13.56 -1.27 9.36
CA GLU A 94 14.93 -1.43 8.88
C GLU A 94 15.62 -2.65 9.49
N GLY A 95 15.31 -2.97 10.73
CA GLY A 95 15.86 -4.14 11.44
C GLY A 95 15.20 -5.48 11.12
N ILE A 96 14.17 -5.49 10.27
CA ILE A 96 13.46 -6.73 9.93
C ILE A 96 14.11 -7.37 8.69
N ASP A 97 14.60 -8.61 8.82
CA ASP A 97 15.21 -9.32 7.71
C ASP A 97 14.16 -9.92 6.76
N ASP A 98 13.17 -10.62 7.33
CA ASP A 98 12.06 -11.17 6.57
C ASP A 98 10.97 -10.10 6.40
N PHE A 99 10.92 -9.48 5.23
CA PHE A 99 9.98 -8.39 4.94
C PHE A 99 8.65 -8.86 4.37
N SER A 100 8.33 -10.16 4.50
CA SER A 100 6.99 -10.69 4.24
C SER A 100 6.00 -10.18 5.30
N VAL A 101 4.70 -10.37 5.04
CA VAL A 101 3.66 -10.04 6.04
C VAL A 101 3.96 -10.74 7.36
N GLU A 102 4.30 -12.03 7.30
CA GLU A 102 4.58 -12.87 8.47
C GLU A 102 5.83 -12.41 9.25
N GLY A 103 6.79 -11.84 8.54
CA GLY A 103 8.02 -11.31 9.16
C GLY A 103 7.83 -9.93 9.78
N GLN A 104 6.99 -9.09 9.18
CA GLN A 104 6.76 -7.72 9.64
C GLN A 104 5.76 -7.63 10.79
N GLU A 105 4.60 -8.25 10.62
CA GLU A 105 3.44 -8.05 11.50
C GLU A 105 3.74 -8.29 12.98
N PRO A 106 4.33 -9.43 13.39
CA PRO A 106 4.60 -9.67 14.80
C PRO A 106 5.56 -8.65 15.41
N VAL A 107 6.57 -8.23 14.66
CA VAL A 107 7.58 -7.28 15.14
C VAL A 107 6.97 -5.89 15.33
N VAL A 108 6.20 -5.44 14.36
CA VAL A 108 5.56 -4.11 14.41
C VAL A 108 4.50 -4.08 15.51
N MET A 109 3.68 -5.13 15.62
CA MET A 109 2.63 -5.21 16.64
C MET A 109 3.23 -5.19 18.06
N LYS A 110 4.32 -5.91 18.27
CA LYS A 110 5.03 -5.91 19.54
C LYS A 110 5.57 -4.52 19.88
N TRP A 111 6.16 -3.84 18.91
CA TRP A 111 6.66 -2.47 19.09
C TRP A 111 5.53 -1.50 19.45
N VAL A 112 4.40 -1.55 18.75
CA VAL A 112 3.23 -0.72 19.05
C VAL A 112 2.76 -0.94 20.49
N GLU A 113 2.64 -2.20 20.91
CA GLU A 113 2.22 -2.56 22.27
C GLU A 113 3.21 -2.06 23.32
N GLU A 114 4.51 -2.30 23.13
CA GLU A 114 5.54 -1.86 24.05
C GLU A 114 5.61 -0.33 24.22
N LYS A 115 5.34 0.41 23.17
CA LYS A 115 5.30 1.88 23.20
C LYS A 115 3.98 2.44 23.73
N GLY A 116 2.94 1.63 23.84
CA GLY A 116 1.62 2.08 24.25
C GLY A 116 0.93 2.93 23.21
N TYR A 117 1.33 2.83 21.96
CA TYR A 117 0.69 3.56 20.86
C TYR A 117 -0.65 2.94 20.49
N LYS A 118 -1.56 3.75 19.96
CA LYS A 118 -2.81 3.25 19.39
C LYS A 118 -2.53 2.67 18.01
N LEU A 119 -2.81 1.39 17.82
CA LEU A 119 -2.55 0.69 16.56
C LEU A 119 -3.19 1.40 15.36
N GLY A 120 -4.45 1.83 15.50
CA GLY A 120 -5.15 2.54 14.43
C GLY A 120 -4.44 3.81 14.00
N ASP A 121 -3.93 4.58 14.96
CA ASP A 121 -3.20 5.82 14.66
C ASP A 121 -1.90 5.52 13.91
N VAL A 122 -1.17 4.51 14.35
CA VAL A 122 0.09 4.10 13.69
C VAL A 122 -0.19 3.61 12.26
N MET A 123 -1.17 2.72 12.10
CA MET A 123 -1.50 2.16 10.78
C MET A 123 -2.04 3.22 9.82
N ASN A 124 -2.85 4.16 10.29
CA ASN A 124 -3.38 5.25 9.46
C ASN A 124 -2.28 6.21 8.99
N ALA A 125 -1.35 6.57 9.85
CA ALA A 125 -0.20 7.39 9.48
C ALA A 125 0.70 6.64 8.49
N PHE A 126 0.95 5.36 8.74
CA PHE A 126 1.73 4.50 7.86
C PHE A 126 1.10 4.43 6.45
N ARG A 127 -0.20 4.23 6.38
CA ARG A 127 -0.95 4.22 5.11
C ARG A 127 -0.78 5.52 4.35
N LEU A 128 -0.89 6.64 5.03
CA LEU A 128 -0.73 7.96 4.41
C LEU A 128 0.66 8.10 3.76
N THR A 129 1.70 7.59 4.44
CA THR A 129 3.06 7.65 3.91
C THR A 129 3.26 6.81 2.65
N LEU A 130 2.66 5.62 2.59
CA LEU A 130 2.85 4.69 1.48
C LEU A 130 1.91 4.94 0.31
N VAL A 131 0.69 5.37 0.59
CA VAL A 131 -0.40 5.45 -0.39
C VAL A 131 -0.75 6.90 -0.76
N GLY A 132 -0.60 7.83 0.17
CA GLY A 132 -0.97 9.24 -0.01
C GLY A 132 -2.45 9.52 0.26
N ILE A 133 -3.27 8.48 0.41
CA ILE A 133 -4.70 8.58 0.75
C ILE A 133 -5.03 7.58 1.85
N GLY A 134 -6.24 7.67 2.41
CA GLY A 134 -6.67 6.82 3.53
C GLY A 134 -7.32 5.49 3.14
N LYS A 135 -7.02 4.96 1.95
CA LYS A 135 -7.64 3.74 1.42
C LYS A 135 -6.59 2.75 0.92
N GLY A 136 -6.95 1.49 0.88
CA GLY A 136 -6.10 0.43 0.34
C GLY A 136 -6.24 -0.88 1.12
N PRO A 137 -5.51 -1.92 0.70
CA PRO A 137 -5.50 -3.20 1.41
C PRO A 137 -4.70 -3.10 2.71
N GLY A 138 -4.47 -4.23 3.36
CA GLY A 138 -3.72 -4.27 4.62
C GLY A 138 -2.32 -3.66 4.49
N MET A 139 -1.87 -2.96 5.52
CA MET A 139 -0.60 -2.22 5.47
C MET A 139 0.61 -3.13 5.24
N PHE A 140 0.61 -4.31 5.84
CA PHE A 140 1.74 -5.23 5.65
C PHE A 140 1.72 -5.89 4.27
N ASP A 141 0.54 -6.04 3.66
CA ASP A 141 0.44 -6.48 2.27
C ASP A 141 1.05 -5.45 1.32
N ILE A 142 0.79 -4.17 1.57
CA ILE A 142 1.37 -3.08 0.78
C ILE A 142 2.88 -3.03 0.96
N SER A 143 3.36 -2.98 2.21
CA SER A 143 4.78 -2.85 2.48
C SER A 143 5.58 -4.07 2.02
N ALA A 144 5.03 -5.27 2.15
CA ALA A 144 5.66 -6.50 1.66
C ALA A 144 5.80 -6.46 0.13
N PHE A 145 4.78 -6.00 -0.59
CA PHE A 145 4.85 -5.84 -2.04
C PHE A 145 5.89 -4.81 -2.46
N LEU A 146 5.90 -3.65 -1.82
CA LEU A 146 6.85 -2.57 -2.10
C LEU A 146 8.30 -2.98 -1.79
N GLY A 147 8.48 -3.81 -0.77
CA GLY A 147 9.80 -4.16 -0.26
C GLY A 147 10.33 -3.12 0.73
N LYS A 148 11.36 -3.51 1.47
CA LYS A 148 11.93 -2.67 2.53
C LYS A 148 12.46 -1.33 2.00
N GLU A 149 13.24 -1.34 0.94
CA GLU A 149 13.87 -0.15 0.37
C GLU A 149 12.82 0.91 -0.01
N GLU A 150 11.82 0.52 -0.79
CA GLU A 150 10.77 1.43 -1.25
C GLU A 150 9.88 1.89 -0.07
N THR A 151 9.55 0.99 0.84
CA THR A 151 8.77 1.32 2.04
C THR A 151 9.47 2.39 2.87
N LEU A 152 10.75 2.20 3.16
CA LEU A 152 11.52 3.18 3.94
C LEU A 152 11.67 4.51 3.21
N LYS A 153 11.87 4.48 1.91
CA LYS A 153 11.97 5.68 1.08
C LYS A 153 10.69 6.52 1.17
N ARG A 154 9.53 5.89 1.07
CA ARG A 154 8.23 6.57 1.17
C ARG A 154 7.97 7.11 2.56
N LEU A 155 8.30 6.33 3.60
CA LEU A 155 8.19 6.77 5.00
C LEU A 155 9.01 8.03 5.24
N ARG A 156 10.28 8.00 4.88
CA ARG A 156 11.20 9.11 5.10
C ARG A 156 10.80 10.36 4.33
N LYS A 157 10.33 10.20 3.11
CA LYS A 157 9.84 11.32 2.31
C LYS A 157 8.61 11.97 2.93
N ALA A 158 7.65 11.17 3.39
CA ALA A 158 6.45 11.70 4.04
C ALA A 158 6.78 12.46 5.32
N ILE A 159 7.70 11.94 6.12
CA ILE A 159 8.18 12.63 7.34
C ILE A 159 8.78 14.00 6.96
N GLU A 160 9.58 14.04 5.91
CA GLU A 160 10.21 15.28 5.43
C GLU A 160 9.16 16.29 4.95
N VAL A 161 8.17 15.84 4.21
CA VAL A 161 7.13 16.71 3.61
C VAL A 161 6.09 17.14 4.62
N LEU A 162 5.62 16.22 5.46
CA LEU A 162 4.49 16.46 6.38
C LEU A 162 4.95 16.95 7.76
N GLY A 163 6.17 16.68 8.10
CA GLY A 163 6.82 17.15 9.32
C GLY A 163 6.20 16.70 10.58
#